data_d56fc167be67a2b21a5e96d1017f8d69
#
_entry.id   d56fc167be67a2b21a5e96d1017f8d69
#
_cell.length_a   1.000
_cell.length_b   1.000
_cell.length_c   1.000
_cell.angle_alpha   90.00
_cell.angle_beta   90.00
_cell.angle_gamma   90.00
#
_symmetry.space_group_name_H-M   'P 1'
#
loop_
_entity.id
_entity.type
_entity.pdbx_description
1 polymer ?
#
loop_
_entity_poly.entity_id
_entity_poly.type
_entity_poly.pdbx_seq_one_letter_code
_entity_poly.pdbx_strand_id
1 'polypeptide(L)'
;MPYLTSAVLGAALCCFAFLGLRARFGGGSLDDYVTARNSQTASTLGLSFLASGMGAWILFAPPEIGAFVGPVALLGYAFGSALPFIVLGLYGPKIRQALPEGRSIAEFAEACYGKNVRRFVAMVSVAYMGCFLAAELTAIGAITALLSDVPPAVVIIGVALTTLVYTVMGGLRASLATDRWQAWLLLALLLAVASVTLWRLPSMPSDAALPSLPIGSSLSVALTLVIAVTAANLFHQGYWQRVWAAQDDQSLGRGAWLGGGMTILVVMVIGGVGMMAAMSGVSLGEPPMPFFALLSDAPIWITLPALVLAVPLVTSSVDTLQNGIASLWASGDRPDALTKARWLTVAIMVPVIVIALQGLSVLRLFLIADLLCAAIVVPVLLGLWQRMTPMAAIGGGLAGLVGAVLPGWLSQGSVSAGVIAATFPGSVPTLGPFVGALLLSTAVSMIIAGANKRRVLAR
;
A
#
# COMPACT_ATOMS: atom_id res chain seq x y z
N MET A 1 6.51 -28.26 19.24
CA MET A 1 7.12 -27.01 18.76
C MET A 1 6.19 -25.79 18.78
N PRO A 2 4.84 -25.90 18.76
CA PRO A 2 3.94 -24.73 18.70
C PRO A 2 4.12 -23.74 19.86
N TYR A 3 4.40 -24.23 21.06
CA TYR A 3 4.62 -23.35 22.24
C TYR A 3 5.85 -22.46 22.10
N LEU A 4 6.96 -22.96 21.52
CA LEU A 4 8.18 -22.14 21.30
C LEU A 4 7.89 -21.03 20.29
N THR A 5 7.26 -21.37 19.17
CA THR A 5 6.91 -20.39 18.12
C THR A 5 5.97 -19.34 18.66
N SER A 6 4.91 -19.74 19.40
CA SER A 6 3.96 -18.81 20.03
C SER A 6 4.64 -17.89 21.05
N ALA A 7 5.56 -18.44 21.85
CA ALA A 7 6.30 -17.65 22.86
C ALA A 7 7.22 -16.61 22.19
N VAL A 8 7.93 -17.00 21.12
CA VAL A 8 8.83 -16.11 20.39
C VAL A 8 8.06 -15.02 19.64
N LEU A 9 6.93 -15.38 19.01
CA LEU A 9 6.03 -14.39 18.36
C LEU A 9 5.44 -13.43 19.39
N GLY A 10 4.97 -13.94 20.52
CA GLY A 10 4.46 -13.13 21.62
C GLY A 10 5.52 -12.18 22.18
N ALA A 11 6.75 -12.65 22.37
CA ALA A 11 7.89 -11.83 22.81
C ALA A 11 8.22 -10.73 21.80
N ALA A 12 8.19 -11.03 20.48
CA ALA A 12 8.42 -10.04 19.43
C ALA A 12 7.34 -8.95 19.44
N LEU A 13 6.06 -9.33 19.53
CA LEU A 13 4.95 -8.39 19.61
C LEU A 13 5.03 -7.51 20.88
N CYS A 14 5.37 -8.10 22.02
CA CYS A 14 5.58 -7.35 23.26
C CYS A 14 6.75 -6.37 23.16
N CYS A 15 7.84 -6.77 22.50
CA CYS A 15 8.99 -5.90 22.27
C CYS A 15 8.61 -4.68 21.40
N PHE A 16 7.89 -4.88 20.30
CA PHE A 16 7.42 -3.77 19.46
C PHE A 16 6.40 -2.89 20.17
N ALA A 17 5.47 -3.48 20.95
CA ALA A 17 4.56 -2.72 21.78
C ALA A 17 5.32 -1.85 22.79
N PHE A 18 6.33 -2.40 23.45
CA PHE A 18 7.17 -1.67 24.40
C PHE A 18 7.95 -0.53 23.75
N LEU A 19 8.59 -0.78 22.59
CA LEU A 19 9.31 0.24 21.82
C LEU A 19 8.39 1.37 21.39
N GLY A 20 7.21 1.03 20.83
CA GLY A 20 6.21 2.00 20.42
C GLY A 20 5.64 2.82 21.58
N LEU A 21 5.32 2.17 22.71
CA LEU A 21 4.85 2.85 23.91
C LEU A 21 5.90 3.72 24.58
N ARG A 22 7.18 3.32 24.55
CA ARG A 22 8.30 4.11 25.06
C ARG A 22 8.51 5.41 24.27
N ALA A 23 8.20 5.39 22.99
CA ALA A 23 8.28 6.55 22.10
C ALA A 23 7.07 7.50 22.22
N ARG A 24 6.33 7.46 23.33
CA ARG A 24 5.14 8.28 23.55
C ARG A 24 5.36 9.74 23.23
N PHE A 25 4.30 10.37 22.74
CA PHE A 25 4.24 11.79 22.49
C PHE A 25 4.44 12.58 23.80
N GLY A 26 5.57 13.26 23.91
CA GLY A 26 5.97 14.08 25.07
C GLY A 26 5.77 15.59 24.89
N GLY A 27 4.72 16.02 24.15
CA GLY A 27 4.38 17.44 23.97
C GLY A 27 5.16 18.10 22.83
N GLY A 28 4.75 17.94 21.60
CA GLY A 28 5.14 18.69 20.42
C GLY A 28 3.91 19.28 19.73
N SER A 29 4.11 20.10 18.68
CA SER A 29 2.99 20.58 17.87
C SER A 29 2.34 19.44 17.08
N LEU A 30 1.07 19.58 16.73
CA LEU A 30 0.37 18.64 15.85
C LEU A 30 1.11 18.48 14.51
N ASP A 31 1.76 19.53 14.03
CA ASP A 31 2.51 19.55 12.79
C ASP A 31 3.79 18.71 12.87
N ASP A 32 4.55 18.81 13.98
CA ASP A 32 5.69 17.91 14.24
C ASP A 32 5.27 16.45 14.36
N TYR A 33 4.08 16.23 14.89
CA TYR A 33 3.50 14.90 15.04
C TYR A 33 3.14 14.27 13.68
N VAL A 34 2.68 15.07 12.70
CA VAL A 34 2.11 14.57 11.45
C VAL A 34 3.07 14.70 10.26
N THR A 35 3.88 15.75 10.16
CA THR A 35 4.60 16.07 8.91
C THR A 35 6.11 16.19 9.00
N ALA A 36 6.70 16.49 10.18
CA ALA A 36 8.13 16.81 10.29
C ALA A 36 8.59 17.80 9.19
N ARG A 37 7.85 18.91 9.04
CA ARG A 37 7.90 19.87 7.92
C ARG A 37 9.30 20.41 7.65
N ASN A 38 9.68 20.49 6.36
CA ASN A 38 10.92 21.11 5.87
C ASN A 38 12.22 20.59 6.52
N SER A 39 12.23 19.33 6.99
CA SER A 39 13.35 18.80 7.76
C SER A 39 14.16 17.70 7.06
N GLN A 40 13.64 17.13 5.97
CA GLN A 40 14.20 15.92 5.38
C GLN A 40 15.05 16.22 4.15
N THR A 41 16.30 15.71 4.17
CA THR A 41 17.22 15.76 3.02
C THR A 41 16.81 14.78 1.93
N ALA A 42 17.36 14.92 0.72
CA ALA A 42 17.05 14.03 -0.42
C ALA A 42 17.32 12.54 -0.12
N SER A 43 18.43 12.21 0.55
CA SER A 43 18.75 10.83 0.90
C SER A 43 17.80 10.25 1.94
N THR A 44 17.51 11.01 2.99
CA THR A 44 16.55 10.58 4.01
C THR A 44 15.16 10.42 3.42
N LEU A 45 14.79 11.35 2.52
CA LEU A 45 13.49 11.30 1.85
C LEU A 45 13.35 10.08 0.93
N GLY A 46 14.38 9.77 0.14
CA GLY A 46 14.41 8.60 -0.74
C GLY A 46 14.28 7.29 0.03
N LEU A 47 15.04 7.14 1.11
CA LEU A 47 14.93 5.98 2.01
C LEU A 47 13.57 5.92 2.72
N SER A 48 13.03 7.08 3.09
CA SER A 48 11.72 7.16 3.73
C SER A 48 10.57 6.84 2.75
N PHE A 49 10.66 7.25 1.49
CA PHE A 49 9.72 6.83 0.44
C PHE A 49 9.76 5.30 0.26
N LEU A 50 10.97 4.74 0.16
CA LEU A 50 11.16 3.30 0.06
C LEU A 50 10.56 2.57 1.28
N ALA A 51 10.99 2.92 2.50
CA ALA A 51 10.56 2.25 3.73
C ALA A 51 9.04 2.32 3.97
N SER A 52 8.43 3.49 3.70
CA SER A 52 6.98 3.67 3.87
C SER A 52 6.13 2.94 2.83
N GLY A 53 6.73 2.65 1.68
CA GLY A 53 6.10 1.87 0.62
C GLY A 53 6.24 0.37 0.81
N MET A 54 7.13 -0.08 1.70
CA MET A 54 7.42 -1.50 1.90
C MET A 54 6.59 -2.08 3.04
N GLY A 55 5.33 -2.43 2.76
CA GLY A 55 4.52 -3.29 3.60
C GLY A 55 4.69 -4.77 3.26
N ALA A 56 3.87 -5.63 3.85
CA ALA A 56 3.85 -7.06 3.51
C ALA A 56 3.57 -7.31 2.02
N TRP A 57 2.86 -6.41 1.35
CA TRP A 57 2.51 -6.52 -0.06
C TRP A 57 3.72 -6.86 -0.94
N ILE A 58 4.91 -6.37 -0.59
CA ILE A 58 6.11 -6.58 -1.40
C ILE A 58 6.58 -8.04 -1.36
N LEU A 59 6.29 -8.76 -0.28
CA LEU A 59 6.61 -10.19 -0.12
C LEU A 59 5.54 -11.11 -0.72
N PHE A 60 4.39 -10.57 -1.14
CA PHE A 60 3.27 -11.34 -1.70
C PHE A 60 3.05 -11.04 -3.18
N ALA A 61 2.65 -9.81 -3.51
CA ALA A 61 2.20 -9.48 -4.84
C ALA A 61 3.29 -9.54 -5.92
N PRO A 62 4.49 -8.94 -5.78
CA PRO A 62 5.55 -9.11 -6.77
C PRO A 62 6.02 -10.56 -6.96
N PRO A 63 6.23 -11.37 -5.90
CA PRO A 63 6.54 -12.79 -6.07
C PRO A 63 5.43 -13.59 -6.77
N GLU A 64 4.17 -13.31 -6.46
CA GLU A 64 3.02 -13.97 -7.09
C GLU A 64 2.96 -13.61 -8.58
N ILE A 65 3.11 -12.35 -8.95
CA ILE A 65 3.19 -11.92 -10.35
C ILE A 65 4.39 -12.55 -11.05
N GLY A 66 5.55 -12.60 -10.40
CA GLY A 66 6.74 -13.27 -10.93
C GLY A 66 6.49 -14.77 -11.19
N ALA A 67 5.88 -15.47 -10.23
CA ALA A 67 5.65 -16.91 -10.29
C ALA A 67 4.61 -17.32 -11.34
N PHE A 68 3.53 -16.54 -11.53
CA PHE A 68 2.41 -16.96 -12.38
C PHE A 68 2.33 -16.23 -13.73
N VAL A 69 2.89 -15.02 -13.83
CA VAL A 69 2.77 -14.20 -15.05
C VAL A 69 4.11 -13.97 -15.74
N GLY A 70 5.18 -13.82 -14.96
CA GLY A 70 6.53 -13.74 -15.44
C GLY A 70 7.11 -12.31 -15.55
N PRO A 71 8.29 -12.16 -16.21
CA PRO A 71 9.13 -10.98 -16.09
C PRO A 71 8.51 -9.70 -16.67
N VAL A 72 7.71 -9.79 -17.74
CA VAL A 72 7.09 -8.61 -18.38
C VAL A 72 6.09 -7.93 -17.45
N ALA A 73 5.24 -8.72 -16.76
CA ALA A 73 4.29 -8.18 -15.81
C ALA A 73 5.01 -7.66 -14.54
N LEU A 74 6.08 -8.34 -14.12
CA LEU A 74 6.90 -7.90 -13.00
C LEU A 74 7.57 -6.56 -13.27
N LEU A 75 8.06 -6.30 -14.49
CA LEU A 75 8.54 -4.99 -14.91
C LEU A 75 7.44 -3.93 -14.79
N GLY A 76 6.22 -4.24 -15.27
CA GLY A 76 5.06 -3.35 -15.11
C GLY A 76 4.79 -3.03 -13.64
N TYR A 77 4.86 -4.03 -12.76
CA TYR A 77 4.71 -3.84 -11.32
C TYR A 77 5.78 -2.90 -10.77
N ALA A 78 7.05 -3.13 -11.11
CA ALA A 78 8.18 -2.33 -10.63
C ALA A 78 8.05 -0.86 -11.05
N PHE A 79 7.71 -0.61 -12.32
CA PHE A 79 7.46 0.75 -12.82
C PHE A 79 6.24 1.39 -12.16
N GLY A 80 5.12 0.66 -12.04
CA GLY A 80 3.92 1.14 -11.35
C GLY A 80 4.18 1.54 -9.90
N SER A 81 5.06 0.82 -9.21
CA SER A 81 5.46 1.13 -7.84
C SER A 81 6.35 2.37 -7.71
N ALA A 82 7.15 2.68 -8.72
CA ALA A 82 8.06 3.84 -8.73
C ALA A 82 7.39 5.13 -9.21
N LEU A 83 6.43 5.03 -10.14
CA LEU A 83 5.76 6.19 -10.75
C LEU A 83 5.15 7.18 -9.75
N PRO A 84 4.51 6.77 -8.64
CA PRO A 84 3.98 7.69 -7.64
C PRO A 84 5.02 8.64 -7.09
N PHE A 85 6.23 8.16 -6.83
CA PHE A 85 7.33 9.02 -6.34
C PHE A 85 7.73 10.04 -7.39
N ILE A 86 7.85 9.62 -8.65
CA ILE A 86 8.16 10.53 -9.76
C ILE A 86 7.07 11.58 -9.92
N VAL A 87 5.79 11.18 -9.88
CA VAL A 87 4.66 12.11 -9.94
C VAL A 87 4.70 13.11 -8.78
N LEU A 88 4.91 12.65 -7.55
CA LEU A 88 5.02 13.54 -6.39
C LEU A 88 6.29 14.38 -6.40
N GLY A 89 7.39 13.90 -6.97
CA GLY A 89 8.60 14.68 -7.19
C GLY A 89 8.39 15.85 -8.17
N LEU A 90 7.59 15.64 -9.23
CA LEU A 90 7.30 16.64 -10.26
C LEU A 90 6.16 17.60 -9.86
N TYR A 91 5.10 17.08 -9.27
CA TYR A 91 3.93 17.87 -8.87
C TYR A 91 4.02 18.44 -7.46
N GLY A 92 4.81 17.81 -6.59
CA GLY A 92 4.99 18.22 -5.19
C GLY A 92 5.36 19.67 -4.98
N PRO A 93 6.29 20.28 -5.76
CA PRO A 93 6.58 21.69 -5.69
C PRO A 93 5.34 22.57 -5.89
N LYS A 94 4.50 22.26 -6.87
CA LYS A 94 3.25 22.99 -7.13
C LYS A 94 2.22 22.78 -6.01
N ILE A 95 2.15 21.58 -5.45
CA ILE A 95 1.29 21.25 -4.30
C ILE A 95 1.74 22.05 -3.07
N ARG A 96 3.04 22.11 -2.78
CA ARG A 96 3.60 22.91 -1.67
C ARG A 96 3.32 24.39 -1.82
N GLN A 97 3.45 24.94 -3.05
CA GLN A 97 3.13 26.33 -3.33
C GLN A 97 1.65 26.63 -3.15
N ALA A 98 0.77 25.74 -3.60
CA ALA A 98 -0.69 25.89 -3.47
C ALA A 98 -1.17 25.71 -2.03
N LEU A 99 -0.50 24.87 -1.23
CA LEU A 99 -0.87 24.52 0.14
C LEU A 99 0.38 24.37 1.01
N PRO A 100 1.04 25.49 1.42
CA PRO A 100 2.26 25.42 2.23
C PRO A 100 2.09 24.70 3.57
N GLU A 101 0.94 24.87 4.21
CA GLU A 101 0.58 24.27 5.50
C GLU A 101 -0.14 22.91 5.36
N GLY A 102 -0.12 22.30 4.17
CA GLY A 102 -0.79 21.05 3.90
C GLY A 102 -0.17 19.87 4.66
N ARG A 103 -0.98 18.83 4.87
CA ARG A 103 -0.61 17.59 5.59
C ARG A 103 -1.10 16.33 4.90
N SER A 104 -2.10 16.45 4.02
CA SER A 104 -2.78 15.29 3.44
C SER A 104 -3.38 15.56 2.06
N ILE A 105 -3.63 14.48 1.31
CA ILE A 105 -4.41 14.53 0.06
C ILE A 105 -5.82 15.10 0.30
N ALA A 106 -6.43 14.83 1.46
CA ALA A 106 -7.77 15.32 1.77
C ALA A 106 -7.77 16.85 2.00
N GLU A 107 -6.73 17.41 2.63
CA GLU A 107 -6.56 18.87 2.74
C GLU A 107 -6.27 19.51 1.39
N PHE A 108 -5.47 18.88 0.54
CA PHE A 108 -5.29 19.31 -0.84
C PHE A 108 -6.61 19.35 -1.60
N ALA A 109 -7.43 18.30 -1.48
CA ALA A 109 -8.75 18.28 -2.09
C ALA A 109 -9.69 19.37 -1.53
N GLU A 110 -9.60 19.67 -0.22
CA GLU A 110 -10.35 20.79 0.39
C GLU A 110 -9.93 22.14 -0.17
N ALA A 111 -8.64 22.38 -0.26
CA ALA A 111 -8.10 23.63 -0.81
C ALA A 111 -8.50 23.84 -2.28
N CYS A 112 -8.51 22.79 -3.08
CA CYS A 112 -8.88 22.85 -4.48
C CYS A 112 -10.40 22.92 -4.72
N TYR A 113 -11.19 22.20 -3.92
CA TYR A 113 -12.60 21.91 -4.24
C TYR A 113 -13.59 22.19 -3.09
N GLY A 114 -13.11 22.37 -1.86
CA GLY A 114 -13.93 22.58 -0.68
C GLY A 114 -14.32 21.31 0.06
N LYS A 115 -15.08 21.50 1.15
CA LYS A 115 -15.35 20.49 2.19
C LYS A 115 -16.04 19.21 1.70
N ASN A 116 -16.90 19.29 0.67
CA ASN A 116 -17.62 18.11 0.18
C ASN A 116 -16.67 17.14 -0.54
N VAL A 117 -15.76 17.65 -1.38
CA VAL A 117 -14.75 16.81 -2.05
C VAL A 117 -13.75 16.28 -1.04
N ARG A 118 -13.34 17.06 -0.05
CA ARG A 118 -12.55 16.57 1.06
C ARG A 118 -13.17 15.34 1.73
N ARG A 119 -14.46 15.40 2.07
CA ARG A 119 -15.18 14.27 2.70
C ARG A 119 -15.19 13.04 1.78
N PHE A 120 -15.44 13.26 0.49
CA PHE A 120 -15.44 12.19 -0.51
C PHE A 120 -14.05 11.52 -0.63
N VAL A 121 -12.99 12.32 -0.76
CA VAL A 121 -11.60 11.82 -0.82
C VAL A 121 -11.21 11.12 0.49
N ALA A 122 -11.58 11.67 1.65
CA ALA A 122 -11.31 11.04 2.93
C ALA A 122 -12.02 9.68 3.08
N MET A 123 -13.29 9.55 2.65
CA MET A 123 -14.01 8.27 2.67
C MET A 123 -13.31 7.22 1.79
N VAL A 124 -12.90 7.59 0.58
CA VAL A 124 -12.18 6.66 -0.31
C VAL A 124 -10.81 6.29 0.25
N SER A 125 -10.07 7.25 0.80
CA SER A 125 -8.78 6.98 1.45
C SER A 125 -8.93 6.03 2.64
N VAL A 126 -9.99 6.17 3.43
CA VAL A 126 -10.29 5.26 4.55
C VAL A 126 -10.65 3.86 4.04
N ALA A 127 -11.48 3.75 2.99
CA ALA A 127 -11.82 2.47 2.39
C ALA A 127 -10.57 1.76 1.81
N TYR A 128 -9.74 2.50 1.08
CA TYR A 128 -8.46 2.03 0.56
C TYR A 128 -7.55 1.51 1.67
N MET A 129 -7.30 2.33 2.70
CA MET A 129 -6.43 1.95 3.82
C MET A 129 -7.02 0.80 4.64
N GLY A 130 -8.35 0.69 4.74
CA GLY A 130 -9.03 -0.44 5.37
C GLY A 130 -8.80 -1.75 4.62
N CYS A 131 -8.92 -1.74 3.28
CA CYS A 131 -8.60 -2.91 2.46
C CYS A 131 -7.11 -3.29 2.57
N PHE A 132 -6.21 -2.30 2.59
CA PHE A 132 -4.79 -2.54 2.78
C PHE A 132 -4.49 -3.15 4.15
N LEU A 133 -5.08 -2.63 5.23
CA LEU A 133 -4.97 -3.19 6.57
C LEU A 133 -5.45 -4.65 6.62
N ALA A 134 -6.57 -4.95 5.96
CA ALA A 134 -7.07 -6.33 5.88
C ALA A 134 -6.09 -7.22 5.13
N ALA A 135 -5.50 -6.76 4.02
CA ALA A 135 -4.50 -7.48 3.27
C ALA A 135 -3.22 -7.75 4.10
N GLU A 136 -2.71 -6.74 4.82
CA GLU A 136 -1.55 -6.88 5.70
C GLU A 136 -1.78 -7.91 6.82
N LEU A 137 -2.94 -7.85 7.47
CA LEU A 137 -3.29 -8.83 8.51
C LEU A 137 -3.54 -10.23 7.94
N THR A 138 -4.15 -10.34 6.76
CA THR A 138 -4.28 -11.62 6.06
C THR A 138 -2.91 -12.21 5.73
N ALA A 139 -1.98 -11.37 5.29
CA ALA A 139 -0.61 -11.74 4.94
C ALA A 139 0.11 -12.40 6.11
N ILE A 140 0.10 -11.79 7.30
CA ILE A 140 0.77 -12.39 8.47
C ILE A 140 0.09 -13.69 8.92
N GLY A 141 -1.23 -13.79 8.78
CA GLY A 141 -1.96 -15.03 9.00
C GLY A 141 -1.51 -16.15 8.06
N ALA A 142 -1.38 -15.84 6.77
CA ALA A 142 -0.93 -16.77 5.75
C ALA A 142 0.53 -17.22 5.97
N ILE A 143 1.44 -16.30 6.27
CA ILE A 143 2.84 -16.63 6.62
C ILE A 143 2.89 -17.55 7.84
N THR A 144 2.08 -17.27 8.86
CA THR A 144 2.01 -18.08 10.07
C THR A 144 1.52 -19.48 9.78
N ALA A 145 0.48 -19.64 8.96
CA ALA A 145 -0.05 -20.93 8.54
C ALA A 145 0.97 -21.77 7.74
N LEU A 146 1.80 -21.10 6.93
CA LEU A 146 2.82 -21.78 6.12
C LEU A 146 4.05 -22.21 6.95
N LEU A 147 4.50 -21.36 7.88
CA LEU A 147 5.79 -21.55 8.55
C LEU A 147 5.67 -22.07 9.99
N SER A 148 4.45 -22.26 10.52
CA SER A 148 4.25 -22.70 11.90
C SER A 148 2.92 -23.41 12.13
N ASP A 149 2.83 -24.11 13.27
CA ASP A 149 1.59 -24.75 13.77
C ASP A 149 0.71 -23.78 14.60
N VAL A 150 1.04 -22.48 14.66
CA VAL A 150 0.28 -21.50 15.41
C VAL A 150 -0.99 -21.13 14.64
N PRO A 151 -2.18 -21.12 15.27
CA PRO A 151 -3.39 -20.73 14.59
C PRO A 151 -3.29 -19.31 14.01
N PRO A 152 -3.50 -19.10 12.70
CA PRO A 152 -3.37 -17.77 12.05
C PRO A 152 -4.17 -16.67 12.74
N ALA A 153 -5.38 -17.02 13.21
CA ALA A 153 -6.27 -16.07 13.90
C ALA A 153 -5.62 -15.44 15.15
N VAL A 154 -4.81 -16.21 15.89
CA VAL A 154 -4.12 -15.71 17.10
C VAL A 154 -3.11 -14.63 16.71
N VAL A 155 -2.36 -14.83 15.63
CA VAL A 155 -1.35 -13.87 15.18
C VAL A 155 -2.00 -12.66 14.52
N ILE A 156 -3.04 -12.84 13.70
CA ILE A 156 -3.84 -11.74 13.13
C ILE A 156 -4.36 -10.80 14.23
N ILE A 157 -5.04 -11.37 15.24
CA ILE A 157 -5.61 -10.60 16.35
C ILE A 157 -4.50 -9.98 17.21
N GLY A 158 -3.44 -10.74 17.48
CA GLY A 158 -2.28 -10.27 18.25
C GLY A 158 -1.60 -9.07 17.62
N VAL A 159 -1.30 -9.13 16.33
CA VAL A 159 -0.72 -8.01 15.56
C VAL A 159 -1.66 -6.82 15.53
N ALA A 160 -2.94 -7.04 15.21
CA ALA A 160 -3.93 -5.98 15.13
C ALA A 160 -4.09 -5.22 16.44
N LEU A 161 -4.23 -5.92 17.56
CA LEU A 161 -4.38 -5.30 18.88
C LEU A 161 -3.09 -4.63 19.36
N THR A 162 -1.95 -5.27 19.18
CA THR A 162 -0.66 -4.71 19.58
C THR A 162 -0.37 -3.40 18.86
N THR A 163 -0.53 -3.37 17.53
CA THR A 163 -0.32 -2.16 16.71
C THR A 163 -1.33 -1.08 17.09
N LEU A 164 -2.60 -1.44 17.25
CA LEU A 164 -3.65 -0.49 17.65
C LEU A 164 -3.36 0.20 18.98
N VAL A 165 -2.92 -0.55 19.98
CA VAL A 165 -2.63 0.00 21.32
C VAL A 165 -1.52 1.05 21.25
N TYR A 166 -0.36 0.74 20.69
CA TYR A 166 0.72 1.73 20.68
C TYR A 166 0.50 2.86 19.66
N THR A 167 -0.21 2.62 18.55
CA THR A 167 -0.54 3.66 17.57
C THR A 167 -1.52 4.67 18.14
N VAL A 168 -2.60 4.21 18.81
CA VAL A 168 -3.57 5.10 19.47
C VAL A 168 -2.92 5.93 20.57
N MET A 169 -1.93 5.38 21.28
CA MET A 169 -1.25 6.06 22.39
C MET A 169 -0.09 6.94 21.96
N GLY A 170 0.69 6.53 20.95
CA GLY A 170 1.96 7.15 20.58
C GLY A 170 1.97 7.87 19.22
N GLY A 171 1.00 7.58 18.35
CA GLY A 171 0.86 8.20 17.03
C GLY A 171 2.09 7.97 16.12
N LEU A 172 2.36 8.91 15.22
CA LEU A 172 3.44 8.80 14.23
C LEU A 172 4.83 8.65 14.85
N ARG A 173 5.09 9.27 16.01
CA ARG A 173 6.40 9.11 16.69
C ARG A 173 6.65 7.68 17.12
N ALA A 174 5.61 6.97 17.56
CA ALA A 174 5.72 5.56 17.91
C ALA A 174 6.03 4.71 16.67
N SER A 175 5.36 4.99 15.56
CA SER A 175 5.63 4.35 14.26
C SER A 175 7.06 4.62 13.79
N LEU A 176 7.51 5.87 13.73
CA LEU A 176 8.88 6.22 13.32
C LEU A 176 9.98 5.60 14.21
N ALA A 177 9.71 5.44 15.51
CA ALA A 177 10.65 4.79 16.42
C ALA A 177 10.81 3.29 16.14
N THR A 178 9.72 2.63 15.72
CA THR A 178 9.73 1.22 15.34
C THR A 178 10.25 1.00 13.93
N ASP A 179 9.94 1.88 12.97
CA ASP A 179 10.30 1.79 11.53
C ASP A 179 11.78 1.55 11.31
N ARG A 180 12.65 2.22 12.07
CA ARG A 180 14.10 2.09 11.93
C ARG A 180 14.58 0.66 12.20
N TRP A 181 14.05 0.01 13.22
CA TRP A 181 14.38 -1.37 13.55
C TRP A 181 13.75 -2.33 12.54
N GLN A 182 12.54 -2.06 12.14
CA GLN A 182 11.79 -2.85 11.17
C GLN A 182 12.47 -2.87 9.80
N ALA A 183 13.04 -1.73 9.35
CA ALA A 183 13.82 -1.67 8.11
C ALA A 183 15.05 -2.59 8.13
N TRP A 184 15.80 -2.63 9.23
CA TRP A 184 16.93 -3.55 9.38
C TRP A 184 16.51 -5.02 9.42
N LEU A 185 15.39 -5.32 10.09
CA LEU A 185 14.84 -6.66 10.16
C LEU A 185 14.31 -7.12 8.81
N LEU A 186 13.69 -6.22 8.04
CA LEU A 186 13.30 -6.49 6.64
C LEU A 186 14.53 -6.85 5.79
N LEU A 187 15.59 -6.05 5.87
CA LEU A 187 16.82 -6.33 5.11
C LEU A 187 17.42 -7.70 5.49
N ALA A 188 17.39 -8.05 6.78
CA ALA A 188 17.84 -9.36 7.25
C ALA A 188 16.97 -10.50 6.68
N LEU A 189 15.63 -10.32 6.61
CA LEU A 189 14.72 -11.29 6.00
C LEU A 189 15.03 -11.46 4.52
N LEU A 190 15.19 -10.36 3.79
CA LEU A 190 15.53 -10.40 2.36
C LEU A 190 16.84 -11.14 2.10
N LEU A 191 17.86 -10.86 2.90
CA LEU A 191 19.16 -11.54 2.80
C LEU A 191 19.05 -13.03 3.13
N ALA A 192 18.28 -13.40 4.15
CA ALA A 192 18.06 -14.80 4.51
C ALA A 192 17.37 -15.58 3.38
N VAL A 193 16.27 -15.02 2.83
CA VAL A 193 15.55 -15.67 1.73
C VAL A 193 16.38 -15.71 0.45
N ALA A 194 17.09 -14.63 0.11
CA ALA A 194 18.01 -14.62 -1.04
C ALA A 194 19.10 -15.67 -0.90
N SER A 195 19.67 -15.84 0.29
CA SER A 195 20.71 -16.86 0.56
C SER A 195 20.17 -18.28 0.38
N VAL A 196 18.97 -18.57 0.91
CA VAL A 196 18.31 -19.88 0.72
C VAL A 196 18.00 -20.12 -0.76
N THR A 197 17.55 -19.10 -1.47
CA THR A 197 17.24 -19.17 -2.90
C THR A 197 18.49 -19.49 -3.71
N LEU A 198 19.60 -18.79 -3.46
CA LEU A 198 20.88 -19.03 -4.11
C LEU A 198 21.44 -20.43 -3.80
N TRP A 199 21.26 -20.90 -2.57
CA TRP A 199 21.67 -22.25 -2.17
C TRP A 199 20.87 -23.35 -2.90
N ARG A 200 19.59 -23.11 -3.21
CA ARG A 200 18.74 -24.04 -3.95
C ARG A 200 18.92 -23.98 -5.48
N LEU A 201 19.56 -22.95 -6.03
CA LEU A 201 19.80 -22.79 -7.47
C LEU A 201 20.39 -24.03 -8.16
N PRO A 202 21.44 -24.70 -7.61
CA PRO A 202 22.04 -25.87 -8.23
C PRO A 202 21.14 -27.10 -8.29
N SER A 203 20.10 -27.15 -7.46
CA SER A 203 19.13 -28.26 -7.41
C SER A 203 17.89 -28.03 -8.25
N MET A 204 17.81 -26.91 -9.00
CA MET A 204 16.71 -26.66 -9.91
C MET A 204 16.77 -27.61 -11.11
N PRO A 205 15.59 -28.05 -11.64
CA PRO A 205 15.52 -28.84 -12.85
C PRO A 205 16.22 -28.09 -14.01
N SER A 206 17.05 -28.80 -14.78
CA SER A 206 17.80 -28.22 -15.92
C SER A 206 16.90 -27.75 -17.05
N ASP A 207 15.67 -28.22 -17.10
CA ASP A 207 14.60 -27.91 -18.06
C ASP A 207 13.53 -26.95 -17.51
N ALA A 208 13.75 -26.38 -16.32
CA ALA A 208 12.84 -25.42 -15.71
C ALA A 208 12.68 -24.19 -16.60
N ALA A 209 11.48 -24.02 -17.17
CA ALA A 209 11.15 -22.87 -17.98
C ALA A 209 10.76 -21.66 -17.09
N LEU A 210 11.13 -20.46 -17.53
CA LEU A 210 10.66 -19.23 -16.89
C LEU A 210 9.14 -19.16 -16.95
N PRO A 211 8.44 -18.86 -15.84
CA PRO A 211 7.01 -18.60 -15.87
C PRO A 211 6.71 -17.48 -16.87
N SER A 212 5.84 -17.73 -17.81
CA SER A 212 5.45 -16.72 -18.78
C SER A 212 4.08 -17.02 -19.37
N LEU A 213 3.22 -15.99 -19.38
CA LEU A 213 2.00 -16.00 -20.18
C LEU A 213 2.30 -15.54 -21.63
N PRO A 214 1.38 -15.78 -22.57
CA PRO A 214 1.47 -15.16 -23.90
C PRO A 214 1.72 -13.64 -23.78
N ILE A 215 2.54 -13.08 -24.66
CA ILE A 215 3.01 -11.69 -24.56
C ILE A 215 1.87 -10.67 -24.42
N GLY A 216 0.76 -10.87 -25.13
CA GLY A 216 -0.43 -10.00 -25.02
C GLY A 216 -1.05 -10.00 -23.62
N SER A 217 -1.16 -11.17 -23.00
CA SER A 217 -1.66 -11.33 -21.62
C SER A 217 -0.68 -10.71 -20.62
N SER A 218 0.62 -10.96 -20.77
CA SER A 218 1.66 -10.38 -19.93
C SER A 218 1.68 -8.85 -20.00
N LEU A 219 1.53 -8.25 -21.17
CA LEU A 219 1.42 -6.81 -21.36
C LEU A 219 0.13 -6.24 -20.77
N SER A 220 -0.99 -6.96 -20.90
CA SER A 220 -2.26 -6.57 -20.27
C SER A 220 -2.12 -6.50 -18.75
N VAL A 221 -1.50 -7.51 -18.13
CA VAL A 221 -1.24 -7.52 -16.69
C VAL A 221 -0.24 -6.42 -16.31
N ALA A 222 0.83 -6.22 -17.09
CA ALA A 222 1.80 -5.15 -16.84
C ALA A 222 1.14 -3.77 -16.82
N LEU A 223 0.32 -3.45 -17.83
CA LEU A 223 -0.43 -2.19 -17.89
C LEU A 223 -1.43 -2.04 -16.74
N THR A 224 -2.10 -3.14 -16.38
CA THR A 224 -3.00 -3.17 -15.22
C THR A 224 -2.24 -2.76 -13.97
N LEU A 225 -1.09 -3.37 -13.69
CA LEU A 225 -0.28 -3.10 -12.51
C LEU A 225 0.31 -1.69 -12.52
N VAL A 226 0.71 -1.18 -13.69
CA VAL A 226 1.14 0.23 -13.80
C VAL A 226 0.02 1.17 -13.36
N ILE A 227 -1.21 0.99 -13.83
CA ILE A 227 -2.34 1.84 -13.47
C ILE A 227 -2.72 1.63 -12.00
N ALA A 228 -2.91 0.39 -11.59
CA ALA A 228 -3.35 -0.01 -10.26
C ALA A 228 -2.44 0.56 -9.17
N VAL A 229 -1.18 0.17 -9.21
CA VAL A 229 -0.20 0.48 -8.17
C VAL A 229 0.15 1.97 -8.15
N THR A 230 0.22 2.62 -9.32
CA THR A 230 0.43 4.07 -9.40
C THR A 230 -0.73 4.83 -8.76
N ALA A 231 -1.97 4.48 -9.10
CA ALA A 231 -3.15 5.15 -8.55
C ALA A 231 -3.25 4.97 -7.03
N ALA A 232 -3.08 3.76 -6.53
CA ALA A 232 -3.14 3.45 -5.11
C ALA A 232 -2.09 4.21 -4.30
N ASN A 233 -0.85 4.16 -4.75
CA ASN A 233 0.25 4.81 -4.06
C ASN A 233 0.17 6.35 -4.12
N LEU A 234 -0.49 6.92 -5.12
CA LEU A 234 -0.83 8.35 -5.14
C LEU A 234 -1.89 8.73 -4.09
N PHE A 235 -2.65 7.76 -3.57
CA PHE A 235 -3.55 7.93 -2.42
C PHE A 235 -2.91 7.58 -1.08
N HIS A 236 -1.68 7.03 -1.09
CA HIS A 236 -1.00 6.64 0.14
C HIS A 236 -0.60 7.88 0.95
N GLN A 237 -1.27 8.10 2.09
CA GLN A 237 -1.11 9.30 2.92
C GLN A 237 0.36 9.53 3.33
N GLY A 238 1.09 8.47 3.61
CA GLY A 238 2.50 8.57 3.94
C GLY A 238 3.34 9.25 2.86
N TYR A 239 3.05 9.05 1.58
CA TYR A 239 3.79 9.71 0.49
C TYR A 239 3.47 11.20 0.41
N TRP A 240 2.23 11.59 0.64
CA TRP A 240 1.85 13.00 0.70
C TRP A 240 2.56 13.73 1.84
N GLN A 241 2.68 13.14 3.02
CA GLN A 241 3.42 13.74 4.14
C GLN A 241 4.86 14.07 3.76
N ARG A 242 5.53 13.25 2.93
CA ARG A 242 6.90 13.49 2.48
C ARG A 242 7.04 14.67 1.53
N VAL A 243 5.98 15.06 0.85
CA VAL A 243 5.97 16.28 0.03
C VAL A 243 6.26 17.50 0.91
N TRP A 244 5.65 17.60 2.08
CA TRP A 244 5.87 18.71 3.02
C TRP A 244 7.06 18.49 3.97
N ALA A 245 7.48 17.25 4.18
CA ALA A 245 8.66 16.93 4.97
C ALA A 245 9.96 17.32 4.26
N ALA A 246 9.99 17.38 2.94
CA ALA A 246 11.15 17.74 2.13
C ALA A 246 11.71 19.11 2.51
N GLN A 247 13.02 19.22 2.73
CA GLN A 247 13.71 20.46 3.07
C GLN A 247 13.46 21.56 2.02
N ASP A 248 13.54 21.18 0.75
CA ASP A 248 13.29 22.03 -0.42
C ASP A 248 12.77 21.20 -1.60
N ASP A 249 12.40 21.87 -2.70
CA ASP A 249 11.88 21.23 -3.89
C ASP A 249 12.91 20.36 -4.62
N GLN A 250 14.20 20.70 -4.52
CA GLN A 250 15.29 19.91 -5.10
C GLN A 250 15.49 18.60 -4.31
N SER A 251 15.42 18.67 -3.00
CA SER A 251 15.48 17.50 -2.10
C SER A 251 14.29 16.58 -2.35
N LEU A 252 13.07 17.12 -2.58
CA LEU A 252 11.91 16.36 -2.95
C LEU A 252 12.12 15.61 -4.27
N GLY A 253 12.56 16.32 -5.31
CA GLY A 253 12.79 15.70 -6.63
C GLY A 253 13.88 14.62 -6.58
N ARG A 254 15.04 14.91 -6.00
CA ARG A 254 16.15 13.94 -5.86
C ARG A 254 15.74 12.74 -5.00
N GLY A 255 15.05 12.98 -3.89
CA GLY A 255 14.54 11.93 -3.02
C GLY A 255 13.53 11.03 -3.72
N ALA A 256 12.64 11.60 -4.53
CA ALA A 256 11.66 10.86 -5.33
C ALA A 256 12.33 9.94 -6.37
N TRP A 257 13.35 10.43 -7.09
CA TRP A 257 14.11 9.61 -8.03
C TRP A 257 14.91 8.49 -7.34
N LEU A 258 15.54 8.80 -6.19
CA LEU A 258 16.25 7.80 -5.40
C LEU A 258 15.30 6.71 -4.89
N GLY A 259 14.18 7.11 -4.27
CA GLY A 259 13.16 6.19 -3.77
C GLY A 259 12.56 5.34 -4.89
N GLY A 260 12.21 5.95 -6.03
CA GLY A 260 11.67 5.25 -7.20
C GLY A 260 12.64 4.23 -7.78
N GLY A 261 13.91 4.60 -7.98
CA GLY A 261 14.94 3.70 -8.50
C GLY A 261 15.20 2.50 -7.57
N MET A 262 15.29 2.74 -6.27
CA MET A 262 15.44 1.67 -5.28
C MET A 262 14.22 0.76 -5.23
N THR A 263 13.01 1.30 -5.38
CA THR A 263 11.77 0.51 -5.42
C THR A 263 11.74 -0.42 -6.63
N ILE A 264 12.13 0.05 -7.82
CA ILE A 264 12.25 -0.81 -9.00
C ILE A 264 13.19 -2.00 -8.71
N LEU A 265 14.37 -1.71 -8.17
CA LEU A 265 15.35 -2.73 -7.87
C LEU A 265 14.80 -3.78 -6.89
N VAL A 266 14.18 -3.33 -5.80
CA VAL A 266 13.66 -4.22 -4.75
C VAL A 266 12.51 -5.07 -5.28
N VAL A 267 11.55 -4.48 -6.01
CA VAL A 267 10.42 -5.21 -6.61
C VAL A 267 10.91 -6.27 -7.59
N MET A 268 11.91 -5.94 -8.42
CA MET A 268 12.49 -6.88 -9.39
C MET A 268 13.20 -8.04 -8.69
N VAL A 269 13.97 -7.78 -7.64
CA VAL A 269 14.67 -8.82 -6.87
C VAL A 269 13.68 -9.75 -6.18
N ILE A 270 12.70 -9.19 -5.48
CA ILE A 270 11.72 -9.98 -4.72
C ILE A 270 10.78 -10.76 -5.67
N GLY A 271 10.33 -10.14 -6.75
CA GLY A 271 9.56 -10.84 -7.77
C GLY A 271 10.36 -11.94 -8.49
N GLY A 272 11.67 -11.72 -8.68
CA GLY A 272 12.59 -12.74 -9.17
C GLY A 272 12.66 -13.96 -8.26
N VAL A 273 12.66 -13.78 -6.93
CA VAL A 273 12.57 -14.89 -5.95
C VAL A 273 11.27 -15.69 -6.18
N GLY A 274 10.15 -15.03 -6.47
CA GLY A 274 8.88 -15.71 -6.81
C GLY A 274 8.98 -16.54 -8.09
N MET A 275 9.62 -16.02 -9.15
CA MET A 275 9.89 -16.80 -10.37
C MET A 275 10.71 -18.05 -10.07
N MET A 276 11.74 -17.92 -9.24
CA MET A 276 12.60 -19.04 -8.85
C MET A 276 11.84 -20.08 -8.04
N ALA A 277 10.91 -19.66 -7.17
CA ALA A 277 10.04 -20.59 -6.45
C ALA A 277 9.18 -21.42 -7.40
N ALA A 278 8.56 -20.80 -8.40
CA ALA A 278 7.79 -21.50 -9.41
C ALA A 278 8.65 -22.49 -10.23
N MET A 279 9.85 -22.06 -10.63
CA MET A 279 10.81 -22.91 -11.38
C MET A 279 11.32 -24.10 -10.56
N SER A 280 11.38 -23.98 -9.25
CA SER A 280 11.85 -25.07 -8.35
C SER A 280 10.80 -26.18 -8.14
N GLY A 281 9.54 -26.00 -8.61
CA GLY A 281 8.47 -26.97 -8.47
C GLY A 281 7.95 -27.15 -7.04
N VAL A 282 8.32 -26.28 -6.09
CA VAL A 282 7.77 -26.32 -4.72
C VAL A 282 6.31 -25.90 -4.73
N SER A 283 5.51 -26.45 -3.79
CA SER A 283 4.14 -26.00 -3.59
C SER A 283 4.13 -24.53 -3.16
N LEU A 284 3.40 -23.69 -3.89
CA LEU A 284 3.35 -22.26 -3.61
C LEU A 284 2.35 -21.88 -2.49
N GLY A 285 1.58 -22.86 -1.97
CA GLY A 285 0.60 -22.65 -0.91
C GLY A 285 -0.78 -22.17 -1.42
N GLU A 286 -1.77 -22.16 -0.53
CA GLU A 286 -3.12 -21.62 -0.76
C GLU A 286 -3.53 -20.76 0.45
N PRO A 287 -3.58 -19.41 0.30
CA PRO A 287 -3.24 -18.62 -0.89
C PRO A 287 -1.76 -18.71 -1.26
N PRO A 288 -1.38 -18.46 -2.54
CA PRO A 288 0.00 -18.57 -2.99
C PRO A 288 0.94 -17.60 -2.27
N MET A 289 2.08 -18.11 -1.82
CA MET A 289 3.12 -17.31 -1.16
C MET A 289 4.52 -17.69 -1.70
N PRO A 290 4.82 -17.41 -2.98
CA PRO A 290 6.02 -17.90 -3.64
C PRO A 290 7.31 -17.50 -2.92
N PHE A 291 7.36 -16.31 -2.31
CA PHE A 291 8.52 -15.83 -1.55
C PHE A 291 8.85 -16.75 -0.36
N PHE A 292 7.84 -17.19 0.37
CA PHE A 292 8.00 -18.05 1.54
C PHE A 292 7.98 -19.55 1.21
N ALA A 293 7.46 -19.93 0.05
CA ALA A 293 7.39 -21.33 -0.37
C ALA A 293 8.77 -22.00 -0.43
N LEU A 294 9.82 -21.25 -0.76
CA LEU A 294 11.18 -21.73 -0.72
C LEU A 294 11.67 -22.10 0.69
N LEU A 295 10.98 -21.64 1.72
CA LEU A 295 11.29 -21.90 3.13
C LEU A 295 10.42 -23.02 3.74
N SER A 296 9.37 -23.51 3.06
CA SER A 296 8.40 -24.46 3.61
C SER A 296 9.05 -25.74 4.15
N ASP A 297 10.05 -26.26 3.42
CA ASP A 297 10.79 -27.48 3.79
C ASP A 297 12.08 -27.17 4.56
N ALA A 298 12.31 -25.91 4.91
CA ALA A 298 13.52 -25.52 5.63
C ALA A 298 13.39 -25.90 7.12
N PRO A 299 14.51 -26.23 7.78
CA PRO A 299 14.51 -26.55 9.20
C PRO A 299 14.08 -25.35 10.05
N ILE A 300 13.57 -25.64 11.26
CA ILE A 300 12.96 -24.62 12.15
C ILE A 300 13.89 -23.46 12.49
N TRP A 301 15.20 -23.69 12.50
CA TRP A 301 16.18 -22.62 12.74
C TRP A 301 16.29 -21.61 11.58
N ILE A 302 15.67 -21.88 10.42
CA ILE A 302 15.48 -20.94 9.30
C ILE A 302 14.05 -20.39 9.30
N THR A 303 13.02 -21.27 9.41
CA THR A 303 11.61 -20.86 9.30
C THR A 303 11.17 -19.97 10.46
N LEU A 304 11.62 -20.24 11.68
CA LEU A 304 11.25 -19.44 12.85
C LEU A 304 11.82 -18.01 12.79
N PRO A 305 13.12 -17.78 12.48
CA PRO A 305 13.61 -16.42 12.23
C PRO A 305 12.90 -15.72 11.07
N ALA A 306 12.59 -16.41 9.98
CA ALA A 306 11.88 -15.82 8.86
C ALA A 306 10.47 -15.34 9.26
N LEU A 307 9.74 -16.14 10.03
CA LEU A 307 8.44 -15.77 10.58
C LEU A 307 8.54 -14.57 11.54
N VAL A 308 9.53 -14.59 12.44
CA VAL A 308 9.77 -13.48 13.39
C VAL A 308 10.15 -12.20 12.66
N LEU A 309 10.91 -12.28 11.57
CA LEU A 309 11.28 -11.12 10.75
C LEU A 309 10.12 -10.59 9.88
N ALA A 310 9.13 -11.43 9.55
CA ALA A 310 7.93 -10.99 8.84
C ALA A 310 6.99 -10.15 9.73
N VAL A 311 6.95 -10.42 11.03
CA VAL A 311 6.09 -9.69 11.99
C VAL A 311 6.36 -8.18 12.00
N PRO A 312 7.61 -7.70 12.19
CA PRO A 312 7.90 -6.28 12.16
C PRO A 312 7.56 -5.58 10.85
N LEU A 313 7.70 -6.28 9.72
CA LEU A 313 7.32 -5.73 8.42
C LEU A 313 5.81 -5.44 8.36
N VAL A 314 5.00 -6.41 8.75
CA VAL A 314 3.54 -6.24 8.79
C VAL A 314 3.14 -5.21 9.84
N THR A 315 3.74 -5.24 11.04
CA THR A 315 3.41 -4.27 12.10
C THR A 315 3.73 -2.83 11.69
N SER A 316 4.82 -2.59 10.94
CA SER A 316 5.17 -1.27 10.40
C SER A 316 4.13 -0.75 9.41
N SER A 317 3.69 -1.61 8.50
CA SER A 317 2.66 -1.23 7.53
C SER A 317 1.32 -0.97 8.22
N VAL A 318 0.91 -1.85 9.12
CA VAL A 318 -0.36 -1.73 9.87
C VAL A 318 -0.39 -0.45 10.69
N ASP A 319 0.65 -0.13 11.45
CA ASP A 319 0.67 1.10 12.26
C ASP A 319 0.73 2.37 11.41
N THR A 320 1.44 2.35 10.29
CA THR A 320 1.48 3.47 9.33
C THR A 320 0.09 3.73 8.74
N LEU A 321 -0.64 2.68 8.34
CA LEU A 321 -2.00 2.80 7.83
C LEU A 321 -2.99 3.29 8.90
N GLN A 322 -2.87 2.78 10.13
CA GLN A 322 -3.67 3.24 11.28
C GLN A 322 -3.44 4.73 11.57
N ASN A 323 -2.16 5.18 11.56
CA ASN A 323 -1.81 6.59 11.71
C ASN A 323 -2.33 7.44 10.53
N GLY A 324 -2.26 6.91 9.30
CA GLY A 324 -2.81 7.55 8.12
C GLY A 324 -4.31 7.81 8.24
N ILE A 325 -5.08 6.82 8.69
CA ILE A 325 -6.53 6.95 8.96
C ILE A 325 -6.77 8.01 10.03
N ALA A 326 -6.05 7.97 11.14
CA ALA A 326 -6.16 8.96 12.21
C ALA A 326 -5.89 10.38 11.70
N SER A 327 -4.86 10.58 10.87
CA SER A 327 -4.45 11.88 10.34
C SER A 327 -5.47 12.52 9.40
N LEU A 328 -6.22 11.73 8.63
CA LEU A 328 -7.27 12.24 7.74
C LEU A 328 -8.41 12.97 8.49
N TRP A 329 -8.63 12.61 9.75
CA TRP A 329 -9.69 13.18 10.60
C TRP A 329 -9.18 14.16 11.65
N ALA A 330 -7.88 14.16 11.92
CA ALA A 330 -7.23 15.07 12.88
C ALA A 330 -7.10 16.52 12.37
N SER A 331 -7.73 16.87 11.25
CA SER A 331 -7.65 18.20 10.67
C SER A 331 -8.50 19.22 11.43
N GLY A 332 -7.86 20.29 11.87
CA GLY A 332 -8.41 21.41 12.61
C GLY A 332 -7.98 21.38 14.08
N ASP A 333 -7.77 22.55 14.67
CA ASP A 333 -7.33 22.77 16.07
C ASP A 333 -8.43 22.48 17.12
N ARG A 334 -9.34 21.56 16.82
CA ARG A 334 -10.40 21.20 17.78
C ARG A 334 -9.85 20.24 18.83
N PRO A 335 -10.06 20.49 20.13
CA PRO A 335 -9.57 19.63 21.21
C PRO A 335 -10.03 18.17 21.13
N ASP A 336 -11.17 17.91 20.48
CA ASP A 336 -11.78 16.58 20.33
C ASP A 336 -11.36 15.84 19.04
N ALA A 337 -10.66 16.52 18.11
CA ALA A 337 -10.28 15.94 16.81
C ALA A 337 -9.41 14.70 16.97
N LEU A 338 -8.42 14.72 17.86
CA LEU A 338 -7.55 13.59 18.15
C LEU A 338 -8.31 12.40 18.75
N THR A 339 -9.22 12.67 19.67
CA THR A 339 -10.04 11.63 20.30
C THR A 339 -10.96 10.96 19.27
N LYS A 340 -11.59 11.75 18.38
CA LYS A 340 -12.42 11.23 17.30
C LYS A 340 -11.61 10.40 16.31
N ALA A 341 -10.41 10.86 15.93
CA ALA A 341 -9.50 10.14 15.06
C ALA A 341 -9.12 8.77 15.64
N ARG A 342 -8.79 8.71 16.93
CA ARG A 342 -8.49 7.47 17.65
C ARG A 342 -9.67 6.49 17.64
N TRP A 343 -10.88 6.97 17.96
CA TRP A 343 -12.08 6.14 17.93
C TRP A 343 -12.42 5.63 16.53
N LEU A 344 -12.21 6.44 15.48
CA LEU A 344 -12.39 6.00 14.11
C LEU A 344 -11.42 4.87 13.76
N THR A 345 -10.15 5.01 14.13
CA THR A 345 -9.15 3.96 13.89
C THR A 345 -9.55 2.66 14.59
N VAL A 346 -10.00 2.73 15.85
CA VAL A 346 -10.52 1.55 16.57
C VAL A 346 -11.73 0.95 15.86
N ALA A 347 -12.69 1.77 15.44
CA ALA A 347 -13.91 1.31 14.79
C ALA A 347 -13.64 0.61 13.43
N ILE A 348 -12.68 1.13 12.66
CA ILE A 348 -12.30 0.53 11.36
C ILE A 348 -11.56 -0.80 11.55
N MET A 349 -10.81 -0.97 12.63
CA MET A 349 -10.10 -2.23 12.88
C MET A 349 -11.04 -3.42 13.07
N VAL A 350 -12.29 -3.22 13.51
CA VAL A 350 -13.25 -4.32 13.66
C VAL A 350 -13.56 -5.01 12.30
N PRO A 351 -14.11 -4.31 11.27
CA PRO A 351 -14.34 -4.93 9.98
C PRO A 351 -13.04 -5.41 9.31
N VAL A 352 -11.92 -4.72 9.50
CA VAL A 352 -10.61 -5.12 8.98
C VAL A 352 -10.19 -6.49 9.50
N ILE A 353 -10.28 -6.73 10.82
CA ILE A 353 -9.96 -8.02 11.43
C ILE A 353 -10.92 -9.10 10.91
N VAL A 354 -12.22 -8.81 10.83
CA VAL A 354 -13.22 -9.76 10.30
C VAL A 354 -12.88 -10.18 8.86
N ILE A 355 -12.51 -9.23 8.00
CA ILE A 355 -12.10 -9.52 6.61
C ILE A 355 -10.81 -10.36 6.59
N ALA A 356 -9.81 -10.00 7.39
CA ALA A 356 -8.54 -10.71 7.46
C ALA A 356 -8.71 -12.17 7.90
N LEU A 357 -9.63 -12.44 8.82
CA LEU A 357 -9.95 -13.80 9.29
C LEU A 357 -10.63 -14.69 8.23
N GLN A 358 -11.13 -14.11 7.11
CA GLN A 358 -11.69 -14.88 6.00
C GLN A 358 -10.62 -15.56 5.12
N GLY A 359 -9.34 -15.21 5.27
CA GLY A 359 -8.25 -15.81 4.49
C GLY A 359 -8.33 -15.53 2.98
N LEU A 360 -8.85 -14.35 2.59
CA LEU A 360 -8.91 -13.95 1.18
C LEU A 360 -7.51 -13.79 0.60
N SER A 361 -7.38 -13.95 -0.73
CA SER A 361 -6.10 -13.67 -1.41
C SER A 361 -5.63 -12.24 -1.13
N VAL A 362 -4.38 -12.11 -0.70
CA VAL A 362 -3.74 -10.83 -0.38
C VAL A 362 -3.70 -9.95 -1.63
N LEU A 363 -3.31 -10.51 -2.79
CA LEU A 363 -3.31 -9.79 -4.06
C LEU A 363 -4.70 -9.29 -4.45
N ARG A 364 -5.75 -10.08 -4.23
CA ARG A 364 -7.14 -9.67 -4.49
C ARG A 364 -7.56 -8.45 -3.66
N LEU A 365 -7.22 -8.43 -2.38
CA LEU A 365 -7.53 -7.31 -1.49
C LEU A 365 -6.81 -6.03 -1.95
N PHE A 366 -5.55 -6.14 -2.37
CA PHE A 366 -4.81 -5.02 -2.94
C PHE A 366 -5.44 -4.52 -4.25
N LEU A 367 -5.80 -5.40 -5.17
CA LEU A 367 -6.42 -5.00 -6.43
C LEU A 367 -7.75 -4.26 -6.24
N ILE A 368 -8.58 -4.65 -5.26
CA ILE A 368 -9.81 -3.94 -4.91
C ILE A 368 -9.48 -2.54 -4.38
N ALA A 369 -8.51 -2.43 -3.48
CA ALA A 369 -8.06 -1.17 -2.93
C ALA A 369 -7.52 -0.23 -4.02
N ASP A 370 -6.69 -0.77 -4.92
CA ASP A 370 -6.08 -0.05 -6.03
C ASP A 370 -7.13 0.47 -7.02
N LEU A 371 -8.18 -0.33 -7.29
CA LEU A 371 -9.26 0.05 -8.19
C LEU A 371 -10.09 1.23 -7.65
N LEU A 372 -10.34 1.28 -6.34
CA LEU A 372 -10.98 2.42 -5.69
C LEU A 372 -10.16 3.70 -5.92
N CYS A 373 -8.85 3.63 -5.81
CA CYS A 373 -7.95 4.76 -6.04
C CYS A 373 -7.91 5.15 -7.53
N ALA A 374 -7.85 4.18 -8.45
CA ALA A 374 -7.83 4.43 -9.88
C ALA A 374 -9.07 5.18 -10.37
N ALA A 375 -10.23 4.93 -9.76
CA ALA A 375 -11.46 5.63 -10.09
C ALA A 375 -11.44 7.14 -9.75
N ILE A 376 -10.56 7.58 -8.82
CA ILE A 376 -10.66 8.92 -8.23
C ILE A 376 -9.37 9.73 -8.37
N VAL A 377 -8.24 9.09 -8.61
CA VAL A 377 -6.93 9.76 -8.61
C VAL A 377 -6.86 10.92 -9.59
N VAL A 378 -7.32 10.73 -10.81
CA VAL A 378 -7.27 11.79 -11.85
C VAL A 378 -8.14 12.98 -11.49
N PRO A 379 -9.43 12.85 -11.15
CA PRO A 379 -10.25 13.96 -10.69
C PRO A 379 -9.61 14.76 -9.54
N VAL A 380 -8.96 14.09 -8.60
CA VAL A 380 -8.31 14.77 -7.45
C VAL A 380 -7.08 15.55 -7.88
N LEU A 381 -6.18 14.93 -8.66
CA LEU A 381 -4.94 15.58 -9.10
C LEU A 381 -5.19 16.72 -10.09
N LEU A 382 -6.27 16.67 -10.86
CA LEU A 382 -6.70 17.79 -11.72
C LEU A 382 -7.12 19.04 -10.93
N GLY A 383 -7.12 19.02 -9.59
CA GLY A 383 -7.41 20.16 -8.74
C GLY A 383 -6.53 21.38 -8.97
N LEU A 384 -5.32 21.19 -9.49
CA LEU A 384 -4.44 22.28 -9.91
C LEU A 384 -4.88 22.96 -11.24
N TRP A 385 -5.81 22.36 -11.96
CA TRP A 385 -6.35 22.94 -13.19
C TRP A 385 -7.53 23.87 -12.88
N GLN A 386 -7.39 25.15 -13.25
CA GLN A 386 -8.35 26.23 -12.91
C GLN A 386 -9.81 26.01 -13.38
N ARG A 387 -10.04 25.10 -14.32
CA ARG A 387 -11.41 24.77 -14.80
C ARG A 387 -12.10 23.72 -13.96
N MET A 388 -11.37 22.99 -13.13
CA MET A 388 -11.93 21.96 -12.30
C MET A 388 -12.87 22.53 -11.22
N THR A 389 -13.96 21.83 -10.99
CA THR A 389 -15.00 22.22 -10.01
C THR A 389 -15.27 21.06 -9.05
N PRO A 390 -15.87 21.31 -7.87
CA PRO A 390 -16.29 20.24 -6.96
C PRO A 390 -17.19 19.20 -7.64
N MET A 391 -18.08 19.66 -8.53
CA MET A 391 -18.98 18.79 -9.29
C MET A 391 -18.21 17.91 -10.30
N ALA A 392 -17.19 18.49 -10.98
CA ALA A 392 -16.34 17.73 -11.88
C ALA A 392 -15.53 16.65 -11.14
N ALA A 393 -15.04 16.97 -9.93
CA ALA A 393 -14.28 16.03 -9.12
C ALA A 393 -15.13 14.87 -8.59
N ILE A 394 -16.28 15.16 -7.99
CA ILE A 394 -17.19 14.12 -7.47
C ILE A 394 -17.82 13.32 -8.62
N GLY A 395 -18.34 14.01 -9.65
CA GLY A 395 -18.96 13.37 -10.81
C GLY A 395 -17.97 12.46 -11.56
N GLY A 396 -16.72 12.93 -11.74
CA GLY A 396 -15.65 12.11 -12.32
C GLY A 396 -15.31 10.90 -11.47
N GLY A 397 -15.18 11.05 -10.15
CA GLY A 397 -14.92 9.94 -9.25
C GLY A 397 -16.04 8.88 -9.25
N LEU A 398 -17.30 9.31 -9.19
CA LEU A 398 -18.45 8.40 -9.30
C LEU A 398 -18.50 7.71 -10.66
N ALA A 399 -18.23 8.45 -11.75
CA ALA A 399 -18.12 7.87 -13.08
C ALA A 399 -16.98 6.84 -13.18
N GLY A 400 -15.87 7.07 -12.49
CA GLY A 400 -14.78 6.10 -12.38
C GLY A 400 -15.21 4.79 -11.72
N LEU A 401 -16.00 4.85 -10.65
CA LEU A 401 -16.55 3.64 -10.01
C LEU A 401 -17.52 2.88 -10.96
N VAL A 402 -18.34 3.60 -11.73
CA VAL A 402 -19.15 2.98 -12.79
C VAL A 402 -18.28 2.38 -13.88
N GLY A 403 -17.22 3.08 -14.28
CA GLY A 403 -16.23 2.62 -15.27
C GLY A 403 -15.52 1.34 -14.86
N ALA A 404 -15.28 1.14 -13.56
CA ALA A 404 -14.71 -0.09 -13.04
C ALA A 404 -15.61 -1.32 -13.27
N VAL A 405 -16.91 -1.15 -13.18
CA VAL A 405 -17.91 -2.22 -13.32
C VAL A 405 -18.30 -2.44 -14.79
N LEU A 406 -18.22 -1.39 -15.61
CA LEU A 406 -18.73 -1.38 -16.98
C LEU A 406 -18.16 -2.49 -17.90
N PRO A 407 -16.85 -2.78 -17.94
CA PRO A 407 -16.31 -3.84 -18.79
C PRO A 407 -16.88 -5.22 -18.47
N GLY A 408 -17.00 -5.57 -17.19
CA GLY A 408 -17.60 -6.82 -16.75
C GLY A 408 -19.11 -6.88 -17.04
N TRP A 409 -19.82 -5.77 -16.86
CA TRP A 409 -21.24 -5.66 -17.23
C TRP A 409 -21.46 -5.88 -18.73
N LEU A 410 -20.69 -5.19 -19.58
CA LEU A 410 -20.83 -5.32 -21.05
C LEU A 410 -20.48 -6.73 -21.54
N SER A 411 -19.50 -7.39 -20.92
CA SER A 411 -19.07 -8.74 -21.32
C SER A 411 -20.02 -9.86 -20.85
N GLN A 412 -20.66 -9.69 -19.69
CA GLN A 412 -21.48 -10.74 -19.05
C GLN A 412 -22.99 -10.41 -19.00
N GLY A 413 -23.39 -9.24 -19.50
CA GLY A 413 -24.80 -8.86 -19.65
C GLY A 413 -25.52 -8.46 -18.36
N SER A 414 -24.85 -8.44 -17.19
CA SER A 414 -25.46 -8.05 -15.92
C SER A 414 -24.56 -7.17 -15.05
N VAL A 415 -25.17 -6.21 -14.34
CA VAL A 415 -24.46 -5.31 -13.41
C VAL A 415 -23.83 -6.09 -12.27
N SER A 416 -24.52 -7.11 -11.75
CA SER A 416 -23.99 -7.96 -10.67
C SER A 416 -22.73 -8.70 -11.10
N ALA A 417 -22.71 -9.24 -12.32
CA ALA A 417 -21.52 -9.89 -12.87
C ALA A 417 -20.38 -8.89 -13.07
N GLY A 418 -20.69 -7.66 -13.50
CA GLY A 418 -19.72 -6.58 -13.59
C GLY A 418 -19.09 -6.23 -12.23
N VAL A 419 -19.89 -6.12 -11.18
CA VAL A 419 -19.41 -5.90 -9.81
C VAL A 419 -18.51 -7.06 -9.36
N ILE A 420 -18.94 -8.31 -9.58
CA ILE A 420 -18.13 -9.49 -9.24
C ILE A 420 -16.79 -9.45 -9.99
N ALA A 421 -16.79 -9.18 -11.29
CA ALA A 421 -15.58 -9.06 -12.09
C ALA A 421 -14.61 -7.99 -11.54
N ALA A 422 -15.15 -6.84 -11.09
CA ALA A 422 -14.37 -5.77 -10.47
C ALA A 422 -13.81 -6.12 -9.08
N THR A 423 -14.20 -7.25 -8.49
CA THR A 423 -13.61 -7.77 -7.23
C THR A 423 -12.51 -8.81 -7.47
N PHE A 424 -12.09 -9.05 -8.71
CA PHE A 424 -10.99 -9.96 -9.07
C PHE A 424 -11.10 -11.36 -8.43
N PRO A 425 -12.19 -12.11 -8.64
CA PRO A 425 -12.42 -13.38 -7.96
C PRO A 425 -11.35 -14.45 -8.25
N GLY A 426 -10.68 -14.38 -9.40
CA GLY A 426 -9.55 -15.24 -9.76
C GLY A 426 -8.19 -14.76 -9.27
N SER A 427 -8.11 -13.71 -8.47
CA SER A 427 -6.86 -13.08 -7.99
C SER A 427 -5.88 -12.69 -9.12
N VAL A 428 -6.40 -12.50 -10.33
CA VAL A 428 -5.59 -12.10 -11.50
C VAL A 428 -5.89 -10.64 -11.85
N PRO A 429 -4.85 -9.79 -12.02
CA PRO A 429 -5.04 -8.42 -12.46
C PRO A 429 -5.64 -8.36 -13.87
N THR A 430 -6.83 -7.77 -14.00
CA THR A 430 -7.53 -7.60 -15.28
C THR A 430 -7.57 -6.14 -15.68
N LEU A 431 -7.22 -5.83 -16.92
CA LEU A 431 -7.05 -4.47 -17.42
C LEU A 431 -8.37 -3.70 -17.52
N GLY A 432 -9.46 -4.38 -17.89
CA GLY A 432 -10.75 -3.75 -18.16
C GLY A 432 -11.24 -2.82 -17.04
N PRO A 433 -11.39 -3.29 -15.79
CA PRO A 433 -11.85 -2.46 -14.67
C PRO A 433 -11.00 -1.21 -14.45
N PHE A 434 -9.66 -1.33 -14.51
CA PHE A 434 -8.74 -0.20 -14.29
C PHE A 434 -8.78 0.83 -15.41
N VAL A 435 -8.77 0.40 -16.67
CA VAL A 435 -8.91 1.29 -17.83
C VAL A 435 -10.29 1.95 -17.84
N GLY A 436 -11.34 1.19 -17.59
CA GLY A 436 -12.71 1.73 -17.50
C GLY A 436 -12.82 2.78 -16.41
N ALA A 437 -12.30 2.52 -15.21
CA ALA A 437 -12.26 3.47 -14.10
C ALA A 437 -11.52 4.75 -14.48
N LEU A 438 -10.29 4.63 -15.01
CA LEU A 438 -9.44 5.75 -15.35
C LEU A 438 -10.02 6.61 -16.49
N LEU A 439 -10.47 5.97 -17.57
CA LEU A 439 -10.99 6.68 -18.73
C LEU A 439 -12.30 7.39 -18.42
N LEU A 440 -13.24 6.71 -17.74
CA LEU A 440 -14.54 7.30 -17.48
C LEU A 440 -14.45 8.41 -16.42
N SER A 441 -13.62 8.24 -15.39
CA SER A 441 -13.37 9.32 -14.42
C SER A 441 -12.77 10.56 -15.07
N THR A 442 -11.79 10.36 -15.96
CA THR A 442 -11.11 11.45 -16.67
C THR A 442 -12.06 12.15 -17.64
N ALA A 443 -12.75 11.38 -18.49
CA ALA A 443 -13.66 11.94 -19.49
C ALA A 443 -14.77 12.77 -18.87
N VAL A 444 -15.47 12.24 -17.85
CA VAL A 444 -16.56 12.95 -17.17
C VAL A 444 -16.05 14.20 -16.44
N SER A 445 -14.89 14.10 -15.77
CA SER A 445 -14.27 15.28 -15.14
C SER A 445 -13.97 16.38 -16.16
N MET A 446 -13.38 16.01 -17.31
CA MET A 446 -13.02 16.97 -18.37
C MET A 446 -14.25 17.59 -19.05
N ILE A 447 -15.28 16.79 -19.30
CA ILE A 447 -16.56 17.28 -19.88
C ILE A 447 -17.20 18.32 -18.95
N ILE A 448 -17.35 17.99 -17.65
CA ILE A 448 -17.94 18.92 -16.68
C ILE A 448 -17.09 20.17 -16.51
N ALA A 449 -15.74 20.01 -16.44
CA ALA A 449 -14.81 21.13 -16.33
C ALA A 449 -14.81 22.01 -17.59
N GLY A 450 -14.93 21.42 -18.78
CA GLY A 450 -14.99 22.13 -20.06
C GLY A 450 -16.24 23.00 -20.21
N ALA A 451 -17.36 22.58 -19.62
CA ALA A 451 -18.62 23.32 -19.64
C ALA A 451 -18.59 24.55 -18.70
N ASN A 452 -17.64 24.67 -17.80
CA ASN A 452 -17.54 25.74 -16.84
C ASN A 452 -16.58 26.85 -17.30
N LYS A 453 -16.96 28.13 -17.09
CA LYS A 453 -16.08 29.28 -17.27
C LYS A 453 -14.92 29.21 -16.27
N ARG A 454 -13.71 29.70 -16.65
CA ARG A 454 -12.52 29.71 -15.78
C ARG A 454 -12.85 30.32 -14.39
N ARG A 455 -12.55 29.61 -13.34
CA ARG A 455 -12.52 30.18 -11.98
C ARG A 455 -11.32 31.12 -11.88
N VAL A 456 -11.59 32.36 -11.50
CA VAL A 456 -10.53 33.24 -10.98
C VAL A 456 -10.24 32.70 -9.57
N LEU A 457 -9.08 32.04 -9.38
CA LEU A 457 -8.62 31.72 -8.03
C LEU A 457 -8.44 33.06 -7.30
N ALA A 458 -9.22 33.29 -6.26
CA ALA A 458 -8.95 34.36 -5.33
C ALA A 458 -7.56 34.08 -4.73
N ARG A 459 -6.62 34.98 -5.03
CA ARG A 459 -5.27 35.00 -4.45
C ARG A 459 -5.32 35.36 -2.98
#